data_c62c642b92f53e686635c6f9f45f8bbf
#
_entry.id   c62c642b92f53e686635c6f9f45f8bbf
#
_cell.length_a   1.000
_cell.length_b   1.000
_cell.length_c   1.000
_cell.angle_alpha   90.00
_cell.angle_beta   90.00
_cell.angle_gamma   90.00
#
_symmetry.space_group_name_H-M   'P 1'
#
loop_
_entity.id
_entity.type
_entity.pdbx_description
1 polymer ?
#
loop_
_entity_poly.entity_id
_entity_poly.type
_entity_poly.pdbx_seq_one_letter_code
_entity_poly.pdbx_strand_id
1 'polypeptide(L)'
;MKSYTIAKASGAPGWDAIEPLRADCVLWEPDCGVRMEQKLCYDDTVLYVFQHAWESDIRAECSAPLSPVHEDSCMEFFFSLTDDGRYVNFEINPNACMELGFGPNRRERVRLCHKSERETFRPVCTRTPDGWTAEYRIPLSFLRILYPEFSLRSGVSFRANC
;
A
#
# COMPACT_ATOMS: atom_id res chain seq x y z
N MET A 1 7.87 10.58 -15.42
CA MET A 1 6.92 9.76 -14.62
C MET A 1 7.12 8.33 -15.05
N LYS A 2 7.32 7.42 -14.10
CA LYS A 2 7.41 5.98 -14.41
C LYS A 2 6.01 5.42 -14.61
N SER A 3 5.88 4.35 -15.36
CA SER A 3 4.64 3.59 -15.51
C SER A 3 4.84 2.16 -15.03
N TYR A 4 3.81 1.61 -14.39
CA TYR A 4 3.78 0.24 -13.93
C TYR A 4 2.47 -0.42 -14.38
N THR A 5 2.57 -1.60 -14.96
CA THR A 5 1.40 -2.33 -15.45
C THR A 5 0.94 -3.32 -14.39
N ILE A 6 -0.28 -3.16 -13.89
CA ILE A 6 -0.88 -4.07 -12.93
C ILE A 6 -1.57 -5.19 -13.69
N ALA A 7 -1.09 -6.42 -13.51
CA ALA A 7 -1.64 -7.59 -14.19
C ALA A 7 -2.92 -8.11 -13.50
N LYS A 8 -3.85 -8.63 -14.30
CA LYS A 8 -5.02 -9.35 -13.78
C LYS A 8 -4.60 -10.77 -13.37
N ALA A 9 -4.86 -11.12 -12.11
CA ALA A 9 -4.62 -12.46 -11.59
C ALA A 9 -5.82 -13.37 -11.90
N SER A 10 -5.57 -14.65 -12.15
CA SER A 10 -6.60 -15.67 -12.34
C SER A 10 -6.93 -16.46 -11.06
N GLY A 11 -6.36 -16.06 -9.93
CA GLY A 11 -6.49 -16.71 -8.62
C GLY A 11 -5.62 -16.02 -7.58
N ALA A 12 -5.14 -16.74 -6.57
CA ALA A 12 -4.21 -16.20 -5.58
C ALA A 12 -2.96 -15.64 -6.28
N PRO A 13 -2.40 -14.50 -5.80
CA PRO A 13 -1.24 -13.88 -6.42
C PRO A 13 -0.02 -14.81 -6.47
N GLY A 14 0.56 -14.96 -7.66
CA GLY A 14 1.87 -15.59 -7.84
C GLY A 14 2.96 -14.51 -7.85
N TRP A 15 3.36 -14.04 -6.67
CA TRP A 15 4.24 -12.88 -6.52
C TRP A 15 5.57 -13.00 -7.26
N ASP A 16 6.11 -14.22 -7.43
CA ASP A 16 7.38 -14.43 -8.12
C ASP A 16 7.34 -14.09 -9.61
N ALA A 17 6.15 -14.19 -10.22
CA ALA A 17 5.94 -13.88 -11.63
C ALA A 17 5.64 -12.39 -11.90
N ILE A 18 5.52 -11.57 -10.85
CA ILE A 18 5.18 -10.15 -10.97
C ILE A 18 6.44 -9.30 -10.83
N GLU A 19 6.75 -8.51 -11.86
CA GLU A 19 7.85 -7.56 -11.82
C GLU A 19 7.62 -6.50 -10.74
N PRO A 20 8.63 -6.18 -9.91
CA PRO A 20 8.47 -5.20 -8.86
C PRO A 20 8.54 -3.77 -9.38
N LEU A 21 7.76 -2.89 -8.79
CA LEU A 21 7.97 -1.45 -8.79
C LEU A 21 8.98 -1.11 -7.69
N ARG A 22 10.10 -0.49 -8.05
CA ARG A 22 11.13 -0.08 -7.09
C ARG A 22 10.95 1.36 -6.66
N ALA A 23 10.94 1.60 -5.36
CA ALA A 23 11.08 2.93 -4.79
C ALA A 23 12.55 3.35 -4.88
N ASP A 24 12.90 4.13 -5.91
CA ASP A 24 14.28 4.52 -6.22
C ASP A 24 14.53 6.03 -6.10
N CYS A 25 13.55 6.76 -5.55
CA CYS A 25 13.68 8.18 -5.26
C CYS A 25 13.82 8.38 -3.74
N VAL A 26 15.04 8.44 -3.26
CA VAL A 26 15.32 8.65 -1.84
C VAL A 26 15.28 10.14 -1.54
N LEU A 27 14.33 10.57 -0.71
CA LEU A 27 14.03 12.01 -0.51
C LEU A 27 14.74 12.64 0.69
N TRP A 28 14.99 11.86 1.74
CA TRP A 28 15.41 12.42 3.04
C TRP A 28 16.85 12.08 3.40
N GLU A 29 17.21 10.80 3.39
CA GLU A 29 18.53 10.28 3.76
C GLU A 29 19.05 9.36 2.66
N PRO A 30 19.77 9.90 1.67
CA PRO A 30 20.21 9.14 0.50
C PRO A 30 20.99 7.86 0.80
N ASP A 31 21.70 7.84 1.93
CA ASP A 31 22.59 6.75 2.34
C ASP A 31 22.02 5.89 3.49
N CYS A 32 20.70 5.93 3.72
CA CYS A 32 20.08 5.15 4.79
C CYS A 32 20.18 3.63 4.62
N GLY A 33 20.55 3.14 3.43
CA GLY A 33 20.65 1.71 3.12
C GLY A 33 19.31 1.00 2.96
N VAL A 34 18.19 1.69 3.19
CA VAL A 34 16.85 1.14 3.04
C VAL A 34 16.47 1.08 1.56
N ARG A 35 15.87 -0.03 1.15
CA ARG A 35 15.31 -0.24 -0.18
C ARG A 35 13.89 -0.78 -0.04
N MET A 36 13.03 -0.45 -0.99
CA MET A 36 11.65 -0.93 -1.00
C MET A 36 11.22 -1.31 -2.41
N GLU A 37 10.52 -2.40 -2.52
CA GLU A 37 9.84 -2.84 -3.74
C GLU A 37 8.35 -3.09 -3.47
N GLN A 38 7.54 -2.84 -4.47
CA GLN A 38 6.10 -3.11 -4.43
C GLN A 38 5.68 -3.92 -5.66
N LYS A 39 4.80 -4.91 -5.45
CA LYS A 39 4.16 -5.67 -6.52
C LYS A 39 2.66 -5.55 -6.38
N LEU A 40 1.97 -5.42 -7.51
CA LEU A 40 0.53 -5.26 -7.57
C LEU A 40 -0.07 -6.21 -8.59
N CYS A 41 -1.18 -6.83 -8.24
CA CYS A 41 -2.06 -7.49 -9.18
C CYS A 41 -3.52 -7.32 -8.74
N TYR A 42 -4.47 -7.63 -9.60
CA TYR A 42 -5.88 -7.49 -9.27
C TYR A 42 -6.72 -8.64 -9.83
N ASP A 43 -7.87 -8.86 -9.23
CA ASP A 43 -8.96 -9.65 -9.81
C ASP A 43 -10.24 -8.81 -9.94
N ASP A 44 -11.36 -9.42 -10.20
CA ASP A 44 -12.64 -8.72 -10.38
C ASP A 44 -13.18 -8.06 -9.09
N THR A 45 -12.56 -8.33 -7.94
CA THR A 45 -13.04 -7.92 -6.61
C THR A 45 -12.01 -7.24 -5.74
N VAL A 46 -10.71 -7.44 -6.01
CA VAL A 46 -9.62 -7.06 -5.11
C VAL A 46 -8.41 -6.55 -5.88
N LEU A 47 -7.78 -5.50 -5.37
CA LEU A 47 -6.39 -5.13 -5.67
C LEU A 47 -5.49 -5.73 -4.59
N TYR A 48 -4.56 -6.58 -4.98
CA TYR A 48 -3.57 -7.21 -4.11
C TYR A 48 -2.28 -6.40 -4.10
N VAL A 49 -1.72 -6.24 -2.92
CA VAL A 49 -0.48 -5.49 -2.67
C VAL A 49 0.50 -6.39 -1.95
N PHE A 50 1.71 -6.46 -2.45
CA PHE A 50 2.87 -7.03 -1.79
C PHE A 50 3.98 -5.98 -1.77
N GLN A 51 4.60 -5.81 -0.60
CA GLN A 51 5.69 -4.88 -0.40
C GLN A 51 6.84 -5.60 0.32
N HIS A 52 8.07 -5.25 -0.02
CA HIS A 52 9.28 -5.74 0.64
C HIS A 52 10.20 -4.57 0.93
N ALA A 53 10.56 -4.38 2.17
CA ALA A 53 11.59 -3.45 2.62
C ALA A 53 12.82 -4.22 3.07
N TRP A 54 13.99 -3.81 2.56
CA TRP A 54 15.31 -4.23 3.05
C TRP A 54 15.82 -3.16 3.99
N GLU A 55 15.86 -3.47 5.26
CA GLU A 55 16.36 -2.62 6.33
C GLU A 55 16.86 -3.46 7.51
N SER A 56 17.94 -3.01 8.14
CA SER A 56 18.57 -3.76 9.24
C SER A 56 17.96 -3.43 10.61
N ASP A 57 17.48 -2.21 10.79
CA ASP A 57 16.95 -1.73 12.07
C ASP A 57 15.43 -1.51 11.97
N ILE A 58 14.71 -2.58 12.28
CA ILE A 58 13.25 -2.61 12.11
C ILE A 58 12.57 -2.17 13.41
N ARG A 59 11.99 -0.98 13.41
CA ARG A 59 11.13 -0.47 14.48
C ARG A 59 9.67 -0.91 14.28
N ALA A 60 9.03 -1.38 15.35
CA ALA A 60 7.65 -1.84 15.31
C ALA A 60 7.00 -1.72 16.70
N GLU A 61 6.64 -0.53 17.10
CA GLU A 61 6.06 -0.23 18.42
C GLU A 61 4.53 -0.08 18.36
N CYS A 62 4.00 0.44 17.26
CA CYS A 62 2.58 0.64 17.04
C CYS A 62 1.86 -0.68 16.80
N SER A 63 0.74 -0.90 17.52
CA SER A 63 -0.07 -2.13 17.42
C SER A 63 -1.58 -1.89 17.56
N ALA A 64 -2.01 -0.65 17.80
CA ALA A 64 -3.42 -0.29 17.96
C ALA A 64 -3.95 0.47 16.72
N PRO A 65 -5.25 0.40 16.45
CA PRO A 65 -5.88 1.20 15.40
C PRO A 65 -5.59 2.70 15.59
N LEU A 66 -5.39 3.41 14.49
CA LEU A 66 -5.06 4.84 14.46
C LEU A 66 -3.72 5.21 15.14
N SER A 67 -2.86 4.24 15.43
CA SER A 67 -1.49 4.54 15.86
C SER A 67 -0.73 5.28 14.77
N PRO A 68 0.26 6.11 15.12
CA PRO A 68 1.09 6.81 14.14
C PRO A 68 2.13 5.86 13.53
N VAL A 69 1.69 4.93 12.68
CA VAL A 69 2.55 3.86 12.11
C VAL A 69 3.74 4.38 11.31
N HIS A 70 3.66 5.63 10.85
CA HIS A 70 4.75 6.34 10.18
C HIS A 70 5.94 6.68 11.11
N GLU A 71 5.79 6.52 12.42
CA GLU A 71 6.90 6.63 13.38
C GLU A 71 7.67 5.31 13.54
N ASP A 72 7.13 4.22 13.03
CA ASP A 72 7.79 2.92 12.93
C ASP A 72 8.46 2.74 11.55
N SER A 73 9.13 1.60 11.34
CA SER A 73 9.39 1.11 9.98
C SER A 73 8.06 1.02 9.26
N CYS A 74 7.90 1.78 8.18
CA CYS A 74 6.60 1.92 7.52
C CYS A 74 6.73 1.79 6.01
N MET A 75 5.91 0.94 5.41
CA MET A 75 5.71 0.91 3.97
C MET A 75 4.40 1.57 3.61
N GLU A 76 4.43 2.43 2.60
CA GLU A 76 3.29 3.26 2.25
C GLU A 76 2.88 3.03 0.80
N PHE A 77 1.59 3.15 0.53
CA PHE A 77 1.02 3.12 -0.81
C PHE A 77 -0.04 4.20 -0.95
N PHE A 78 0.28 5.23 -1.73
CA PHE A 78 -0.60 6.34 -2.05
C PHE A 78 -1.12 6.18 -3.46
N PHE A 79 -2.40 6.42 -3.68
CA PHE A 79 -2.93 6.47 -5.03
C PHE A 79 -4.18 7.34 -5.14
N SER A 80 -4.39 7.88 -6.34
CA SER A 80 -5.55 8.68 -6.74
C SER A 80 -6.21 8.02 -7.94
N LEU A 81 -7.46 7.62 -7.79
CA LEU A 81 -8.23 6.94 -8.84
C LEU A 81 -8.99 7.91 -9.75
N THR A 82 -9.00 9.20 -9.39
CA THR A 82 -9.66 10.29 -10.10
C THR A 82 -8.73 11.48 -10.23
N ASP A 83 -9.05 12.42 -11.11
CA ASP A 83 -8.26 13.65 -11.30
C ASP A 83 -8.74 14.83 -10.42
N ASP A 84 -9.54 14.55 -9.39
CA ASP A 84 -10.08 15.58 -8.48
C ASP A 84 -9.11 16.01 -7.36
N GLY A 85 -7.89 15.48 -7.36
CA GLY A 85 -6.83 15.80 -6.42
C GLY A 85 -6.88 15.00 -5.11
N ARG A 86 -7.95 14.24 -4.84
CA ARG A 86 -8.01 13.38 -3.66
C ARG A 86 -7.17 12.13 -3.87
N TYR A 87 -6.59 11.65 -2.79
CA TYR A 87 -5.86 10.37 -2.75
C TYR A 87 -6.26 9.55 -1.54
N VAL A 88 -6.06 8.27 -1.62
CA VAL A 88 -6.06 7.37 -0.47
C VAL A 88 -4.64 6.91 -0.20
N ASN A 89 -4.27 6.79 1.07
CA ASN A 89 -3.02 6.16 1.48
C ASN A 89 -3.27 4.99 2.42
N PHE A 90 -2.47 3.97 2.23
CA PHE A 90 -2.31 2.82 3.10
C PHE A 90 -0.90 2.84 3.64
N GLU A 91 -0.75 2.92 4.94
CA GLU A 91 0.51 2.87 5.66
C GLU A 91 0.49 1.61 6.52
N ILE A 92 1.56 0.83 6.53
CA ILE A 92 1.61 -0.43 7.27
C ILE A 92 2.99 -0.59 7.92
N ASN A 93 3.00 -1.03 9.19
CA ASN A 93 4.21 -1.36 9.93
C ASN A 93 4.42 -2.89 10.05
N PRO A 94 5.56 -3.36 10.57
CA PRO A 94 5.85 -4.80 10.71
C PRO A 94 4.92 -5.56 11.67
N ASN A 95 4.15 -4.88 12.51
CA ASN A 95 3.12 -5.48 13.35
C ASN A 95 1.77 -5.68 12.63
N ALA A 96 1.74 -5.43 11.31
CA ALA A 96 0.52 -5.40 10.50
C ALA A 96 -0.53 -4.41 11.04
N CYS A 97 -0.08 -3.34 11.69
CA CYS A 97 -0.91 -2.22 12.06
C CYS A 97 -0.97 -1.27 10.88
N MET A 98 -2.17 -0.80 10.55
CA MET A 98 -2.40 0.03 9.38
C MET A 98 -2.91 1.41 9.78
N GLU A 99 -2.49 2.42 9.03
CA GLU A 99 -3.12 3.74 8.97
C GLU A 99 -3.65 3.98 7.57
N LEU A 100 -4.90 4.42 7.48
CA LEU A 100 -5.55 4.77 6.25
C LEU A 100 -5.97 6.23 6.28
N GLY A 101 -5.69 6.95 5.21
CA GLY A 101 -6.12 8.34 5.04
C GLY A 101 -6.77 8.56 3.70
N PHE A 102 -7.68 9.53 3.62
CA PHE A 102 -8.34 9.92 2.38
C PHE A 102 -8.58 11.43 2.35
N GLY A 103 -8.17 12.10 1.31
CA GLY A 103 -8.39 13.53 1.15
C GLY A 103 -7.49 14.18 0.11
N PRO A 104 -7.55 15.51 -0.03
CA PRO A 104 -6.83 16.23 -1.07
C PRO A 104 -5.36 16.49 -0.74
N ASN A 105 -4.99 16.48 0.55
CA ASN A 105 -3.62 16.72 1.02
C ASN A 105 -3.43 16.26 2.46
N ARG A 106 -2.18 16.27 2.94
CA ARG A 106 -1.82 15.79 4.28
C ARG A 106 -2.57 16.50 5.43
N ARG A 107 -2.95 17.76 5.27
CA ARG A 107 -3.60 18.56 6.34
C ARG A 107 -5.11 18.38 6.37
N GLU A 108 -5.70 18.08 5.23
CA GLU A 108 -7.16 18.01 5.04
C GLU A 108 -7.66 16.58 4.79
N ARG A 109 -6.77 15.59 4.80
CA ARG A 109 -7.18 14.18 4.75
C ARG A 109 -7.83 13.76 6.05
N VAL A 110 -8.86 12.95 5.95
CA VAL A 110 -9.44 12.25 7.10
C VAL A 110 -8.71 10.94 7.31
N ARG A 111 -8.51 10.56 8.57
CA ARG A 111 -8.03 9.22 8.92
C ARG A 111 -9.23 8.29 8.95
N LEU A 112 -9.08 7.17 8.27
CA LEU A 112 -10.11 6.14 8.19
C LEU A 112 -9.82 5.06 9.23
N CYS A 113 -10.84 4.68 9.99
CA CYS A 113 -10.80 3.52 10.86
C CYS A 113 -11.86 2.53 10.39
N HIS A 114 -11.44 1.43 9.79
CA HIS A 114 -12.37 0.40 9.35
C HIS A 114 -12.61 -0.58 10.51
N LYS A 115 -13.87 -0.74 10.93
CA LYS A 115 -14.22 -1.58 12.08
C LYS A 115 -13.73 -3.03 11.97
N SER A 116 -13.66 -3.57 10.75
CA SER A 116 -13.17 -4.90 10.44
C SER A 116 -11.90 -4.85 9.58
N GLU A 117 -10.95 -3.99 9.92
CA GLU A 117 -9.75 -3.71 9.11
C GLU A 117 -8.98 -4.99 8.79
N ARG A 118 -8.70 -5.83 9.79
CA ARG A 118 -7.97 -7.08 9.60
C ARG A 118 -8.70 -8.09 8.71
N GLU A 119 -10.02 -8.16 8.80
CA GLU A 119 -10.83 -9.03 7.95
C GLU A 119 -10.95 -8.50 6.51
N THR A 120 -11.04 -7.18 6.38
CA THR A 120 -11.20 -6.50 5.09
C THR A 120 -9.91 -6.51 4.29
N PHE A 121 -8.82 -6.06 4.88
CA PHE A 121 -7.55 -5.89 4.19
C PHE A 121 -6.61 -7.10 4.35
N ARG A 122 -6.82 -7.94 5.36
CA ARG A 122 -6.03 -9.15 5.67
C ARG A 122 -4.52 -8.89 5.65
N PRO A 123 -4.03 -7.91 6.40
CA PRO A 123 -2.62 -7.60 6.41
C PRO A 123 -1.82 -8.75 7.05
N VAL A 124 -0.76 -9.16 6.38
CA VAL A 124 0.21 -10.13 6.87
C VAL A 124 1.59 -9.52 6.70
N CYS A 125 2.32 -9.39 7.80
CA CYS A 125 3.71 -8.95 7.77
C CYS A 125 4.62 -10.07 8.25
N THR A 126 5.76 -10.23 7.57
CA THR A 126 6.73 -11.28 7.87
C THR A 126 8.12 -10.68 7.92
N ARG A 127 8.86 -10.96 8.99
CA ARG A 127 10.28 -10.62 9.06
C ARG A 127 11.09 -11.57 8.22
N THR A 128 12.03 -11.01 7.44
CA THR A 128 13.01 -11.74 6.63
C THR A 128 14.40 -11.57 7.22
N PRO A 129 15.41 -12.33 6.78
CA PRO A 129 16.78 -12.17 7.28
C PRO A 129 17.37 -10.77 7.03
N ASP A 130 16.88 -10.04 6.05
CA ASP A 130 17.42 -8.77 5.57
C ASP A 130 16.38 -7.62 5.59
N GLY A 131 15.21 -7.84 6.23
CA GLY A 131 14.16 -6.83 6.30
C GLY A 131 12.80 -7.38 6.69
N TRP A 132 11.75 -6.99 5.96
CA TRP A 132 10.40 -7.48 6.19
C TRP A 132 9.51 -7.29 4.96
N THR A 133 8.45 -8.08 4.91
CA THR A 133 7.42 -8.00 3.87
C THR A 133 6.06 -7.67 4.46
N ALA A 134 5.23 -7.02 3.67
CA ALA A 134 3.81 -6.83 3.92
C ALA A 134 2.99 -7.31 2.73
N GLU A 135 1.97 -8.09 3.01
CA GLU A 135 0.97 -8.51 2.03
C GLU A 135 -0.41 -8.12 2.53
N TYR A 136 -1.20 -7.46 1.70
CA TYR A 136 -2.58 -7.11 2.00
C TYR A 136 -3.42 -6.98 0.73
N ARG A 137 -4.73 -6.86 0.92
CA ARG A 137 -5.68 -6.72 -0.18
C ARG A 137 -6.55 -5.48 0.02
N ILE A 138 -6.90 -4.85 -1.08
CA ILE A 138 -7.80 -3.70 -1.08
C ILE A 138 -9.06 -4.08 -1.87
N PRO A 139 -10.21 -4.36 -1.20
CA PRO A 139 -11.43 -4.69 -1.89
C PRO A 139 -11.90 -3.54 -2.80
N LEU A 140 -12.30 -3.84 -4.02
CA LEU A 140 -12.85 -2.84 -4.94
C LEU A 140 -14.14 -2.22 -4.40
N SER A 141 -14.89 -2.95 -3.57
CA SER A 141 -16.05 -2.42 -2.86
C SER A 141 -15.68 -1.30 -1.89
N PHE A 142 -14.53 -1.41 -1.21
CA PHE A 142 -14.02 -0.34 -0.35
C PHE A 142 -13.61 0.89 -1.18
N LEU A 143 -12.91 0.69 -2.28
CA LEU A 143 -12.51 1.79 -3.16
C LEU A 143 -13.71 2.54 -3.74
N ARG A 144 -14.83 1.85 -4.03
CA ARG A 144 -16.08 2.49 -4.49
C ARG A 144 -16.77 3.35 -3.44
N ILE A 145 -16.50 3.13 -2.15
CA ILE A 145 -17.00 4.04 -1.09
C ILE A 145 -16.28 5.38 -1.18
N LEU A 146 -14.96 5.37 -1.46
CA LEU A 146 -14.13 6.57 -1.56
C LEU A 146 -14.24 7.24 -2.94
N TYR A 147 -14.37 6.43 -3.98
CA TYR A 147 -14.44 6.83 -5.39
C TYR A 147 -15.63 6.12 -6.07
N PRO A 148 -16.88 6.60 -5.88
CA PRO A 148 -18.06 5.92 -6.38
C PRO A 148 -18.09 5.72 -7.90
N GLU A 149 -17.43 6.60 -8.64
CA GLU A 149 -17.38 6.57 -10.10
C GLU A 149 -16.26 5.66 -10.65
N PHE A 150 -15.37 5.18 -9.78
CA PHE A 150 -14.25 4.34 -10.21
C PHE A 150 -14.71 2.94 -10.59
N SER A 151 -14.22 2.49 -11.75
CA SER A 151 -14.41 1.12 -12.23
C SER A 151 -13.08 0.55 -12.70
N LEU A 152 -12.59 -0.47 -12.01
CA LEU A 152 -11.38 -1.18 -12.42
C LEU A 152 -11.70 -2.00 -13.68
N ARG A 153 -10.97 -1.74 -14.76
CA ARG A 153 -11.10 -2.44 -16.05
C ARG A 153 -9.78 -2.34 -16.80
N SER A 154 -9.59 -3.19 -17.79
CA SER A 154 -8.43 -3.13 -18.67
C SER A 154 -8.32 -1.76 -19.33
N GLY A 155 -7.09 -1.20 -19.36
CA GLY A 155 -6.79 0.12 -19.93
C GLY A 155 -7.04 1.30 -18.99
N VAL A 156 -7.57 1.09 -17.79
CA VAL A 156 -7.66 2.15 -16.78
C VAL A 156 -6.26 2.46 -16.24
N SER A 157 -5.97 3.74 -16.06
CA SER A 157 -4.74 4.21 -15.41
C SER A 157 -5.07 5.13 -14.24
N PHE A 158 -4.22 5.15 -13.25
CA PHE A 158 -4.31 6.05 -12.10
C PHE A 158 -2.90 6.44 -11.63
N ARG A 159 -2.82 7.47 -10.79
CA ARG A 159 -1.54 7.93 -10.22
C ARG A 159 -1.30 7.23 -8.90
N ALA A 160 -0.05 6.85 -8.65
CA ALA A 160 0.35 6.22 -7.40
C ALA A 160 1.78 6.62 -7.01
N ASN A 161 2.09 6.43 -5.72
CA ASN A 161 3.41 6.54 -5.12
C ASN A 161 3.55 5.48 -4.01
N CYS A 162 4.77 5.06 -3.72
CA CYS A 162 5.11 4.14 -2.64
C CYS A 162 6.46 4.51 -2.02
#